data_c6aa1400cedf1a4e12b72bc176ea3f1f
#
_entry.id   c6aa1400cedf1a4e12b72bc176ea3f1f
#
_cell.length_a   1.000
_cell.length_b   1.000
_cell.length_c   1.000
_cell.angle_alpha   90.00
_cell.angle_beta   90.00
_cell.angle_gamma   90.00
#
_symmetry.space_group_name_H-M   'P 1'
#
loop_
_entity.id
_entity.type
_entity.pdbx_description
1 polymer ?
#
loop_
_entity_poly.entity_id
_entity_poly.type
_entity_poly.pdbx_seq_one_letter_code
_entity_poly.pdbx_strand_id
1 'polypeptide(L)'
;PLRLVGSEMCIRDRGYSRALFVSSILNKVSTYAGKGEVEIVQKAVDFITDFNAQCKKPVITPRNRFFQLPEMARQARLKLQEIRERENRELKFEGGTLVWNYEADRLQILFDSIPDDQRRKELKSYGFKWSPRYQAWQRQLTQNAVYAVKRVLNLQNL
;
A
#
# COMPACT_ATOMS: atom_id res chain seq x y z
N PRO A 1 -5.29 29.68 29.12
CA PRO A 1 -4.96 30.17 27.78
C PRO A 1 -3.55 29.75 27.45
N LEU A 2 -3.42 28.75 26.58
CA LEU A 2 -2.12 28.35 26.04
C LEU A 2 -1.61 29.49 25.16
N ARG A 3 -0.73 30.28 25.69
CA ARG A 3 0.08 31.23 24.92
C ARG A 3 0.95 30.38 23.98
N LEU A 4 0.52 30.27 22.74
CA LEU A 4 1.39 29.86 21.63
C LEU A 4 2.39 31.00 21.39
N VAL A 5 3.44 31.03 22.22
CA VAL A 5 4.58 31.90 22.05
C VAL A 5 5.35 31.37 20.85
N GLY A 6 5.32 32.14 19.77
CA GLY A 6 6.26 32.11 18.68
C GLY A 6 6.61 30.73 18.12
N SER A 7 5.90 30.32 17.08
CA SER A 7 6.08 29.02 16.38
C SER A 7 7.52 28.69 15.94
N GLU A 8 8.40 29.68 15.84
CA GLU A 8 9.81 29.47 15.55
C GLU A 8 10.60 28.89 16.76
N MET A 9 10.18 29.21 17.98
CA MET A 9 10.84 28.70 19.19
C MET A 9 10.52 27.21 19.43
N CYS A 10 9.29 26.78 19.19
CA CYS A 10 8.91 25.37 19.42
C CYS A 10 9.64 24.37 18.50
N ILE A 11 10.02 24.78 17.29
CA ILE A 11 10.77 23.94 16.35
C ILE A 11 12.26 23.96 16.65
N ARG A 12 12.78 25.10 17.10
CA ARG A 12 14.20 25.32 17.39
C ARG A 12 14.66 24.63 18.67
N ASP A 13 13.82 24.62 19.70
CA ASP A 13 14.16 24.03 21.01
C ASP A 13 14.23 22.50 21.02
N ARG A 14 13.72 21.83 19.97
CA ARG A 14 13.79 20.36 19.85
C ARG A 14 14.92 19.85 18.97
N GLY A 15 15.84 20.70 18.53
CA GLY A 15 17.00 20.32 17.72
C GLY A 15 16.68 19.88 16.28
N TYR A 16 15.43 20.01 15.85
CA TYR A 16 15.02 19.68 14.48
C TYR A 16 15.05 20.92 13.58
N SER A 17 15.76 20.82 12.46
CA SER A 17 15.61 21.86 11.43
C SER A 17 14.20 21.85 10.85
N ARG A 18 13.69 23.03 10.44
CA ARG A 18 12.39 23.16 9.77
C ARG A 18 12.27 22.22 8.56
N ALA A 19 13.35 22.06 7.80
CA ALA A 19 13.39 21.17 6.63
C ALA A 19 13.16 19.70 7.02
N LEU A 20 13.79 19.22 8.10
CA LEU A 20 13.60 17.86 8.61
C LEU A 20 12.16 17.64 9.11
N PHE A 21 11.61 18.62 9.80
CA PHE A 21 10.22 18.56 10.28
C PHE A 21 9.24 18.45 9.11
N VAL A 22 9.35 19.34 8.11
CA VAL A 22 8.50 19.33 6.90
C VAL A 22 8.66 18.00 6.14
N SER A 23 9.89 17.51 5.95
CA SER A 23 10.13 16.24 5.28
C SER A 23 9.53 15.05 6.03
N SER A 24 9.65 15.04 7.36
CA SER A 24 9.09 13.97 8.19
C SER A 24 7.56 13.93 8.09
N ILE A 25 6.89 15.07 8.23
CA ILE A 25 5.43 15.18 8.09
C ILE A 25 5.01 14.77 6.68
N LEU A 26 5.66 15.33 5.64
CA LEU A 26 5.34 15.03 4.26
C LEU A 26 5.44 13.53 3.96
N ASN A 27 6.52 12.87 4.40
CA ASN A 27 6.71 11.44 4.19
C ASN A 27 5.63 10.62 4.91
N LYS A 28 5.35 10.95 6.17
CA LYS A 28 4.35 10.23 6.96
C LYS A 28 2.96 10.37 6.37
N VAL A 29 2.54 11.59 6.04
CA VAL A 29 1.21 11.85 5.47
C VAL A 29 1.09 11.29 4.05
N SER A 30 2.18 11.32 3.25
CA SER A 30 2.22 10.68 1.92
C SER A 30 2.00 9.16 2.00
N THR A 31 2.50 8.50 3.04
CA THR A 31 2.26 7.07 3.27
C THR A 31 0.78 6.78 3.50
N TYR A 32 0.08 7.61 4.28
CA TYR A 32 -1.37 7.49 4.48
C TYR A 32 -2.15 7.82 3.20
N ALA A 33 -1.70 8.82 2.43
CA ALA A 33 -2.31 9.14 1.15
C ALA A 33 -2.23 7.96 0.16
N GLY A 34 -1.08 7.28 0.09
CA GLY A 34 -0.91 6.07 -0.73
C GLY A 34 -1.81 4.90 -0.32
N LYS A 35 -2.24 4.86 0.95
CA LYS A 35 -3.20 3.87 1.48
C LYS A 35 -4.66 4.26 1.28
N GLY A 36 -4.95 5.44 0.73
CA GLY A 36 -6.31 5.95 0.57
C GLY A 36 -6.98 6.44 1.86
N GLU A 37 -6.20 6.72 2.90
CA GLU A 37 -6.67 7.19 4.21
C GLU A 37 -7.01 8.69 4.17
N VAL A 38 -8.07 9.02 3.42
CA VAL A 38 -8.47 10.40 3.08
C VAL A 38 -8.69 11.24 4.34
N GLU A 39 -9.38 10.70 5.34
CA GLU A 39 -9.75 11.41 6.56
C GLU A 39 -8.53 11.82 7.40
N ILE A 40 -7.55 10.92 7.50
CA ILE A 40 -6.29 11.19 8.22
C ILE A 40 -5.49 12.26 7.50
N VAL A 41 -5.39 12.14 6.17
CA VAL A 41 -4.66 13.09 5.33
C VAL A 41 -5.33 14.47 5.37
N GLN A 42 -6.67 14.54 5.30
CA GLN A 42 -7.40 15.81 5.38
C GLN A 42 -7.19 16.49 6.73
N LYS A 43 -7.31 15.76 7.85
CA LYS A 43 -7.03 16.29 9.19
C LYS A 43 -5.62 16.84 9.32
N ALA A 44 -4.62 16.18 8.72
CA ALA A 44 -3.25 16.66 8.74
C ALA A 44 -3.08 17.96 7.95
N VAL A 45 -3.73 18.09 6.80
CA VAL A 45 -3.71 19.31 5.98
C VAL A 45 -4.44 20.45 6.68
N ASP A 46 -5.60 20.19 7.26
CA ASP A 46 -6.38 21.18 8.01
C ASP A 46 -5.57 21.69 9.20
N PHE A 47 -4.94 20.80 9.97
CA PHE A 47 -4.07 21.18 11.09
C PHE A 47 -2.92 22.10 10.66
N ILE A 48 -2.23 21.77 9.57
CA ILE A 48 -1.12 22.60 9.05
C ILE A 48 -1.65 23.93 8.51
N THR A 49 -2.82 23.95 7.91
CA THR A 49 -3.47 25.17 7.41
C THR A 49 -3.78 26.12 8.56
N ASP A 50 -4.42 25.61 9.62
CA ASP A 50 -4.74 26.39 10.83
C ASP A 50 -3.48 26.87 11.55
N PHE A 51 -2.47 26.02 11.63
CA PHE A 51 -1.19 26.38 12.21
C PHE A 51 -0.49 27.49 11.41
N ASN A 52 -0.48 27.39 10.08
CA ASN A 52 0.08 28.42 9.20
C ASN A 52 -0.63 29.78 9.38
N ALA A 53 -1.94 29.78 9.61
CA ALA A 53 -2.72 31.01 9.84
C ALA A 53 -2.30 31.74 11.12
N GLN A 54 -1.78 31.03 12.10
CA GLN A 54 -1.31 31.58 13.38
C GLN A 54 0.16 32.01 13.34
N CYS A 55 0.88 31.69 12.27
CA CYS A 55 2.31 31.96 12.14
C CYS A 55 2.60 33.19 11.27
N LYS A 56 3.63 33.98 11.62
CA LYS A 56 4.10 35.07 10.76
C LYS A 56 4.60 34.59 9.39
N LYS A 57 5.15 33.37 9.34
CA LYS A 57 5.59 32.69 8.11
C LYS A 57 5.04 31.27 8.12
N PRO A 58 4.49 30.79 7.01
CA PRO A 58 3.94 29.45 6.94
C PRO A 58 5.04 28.39 7.17
N VAL A 59 4.75 27.36 7.96
CA VAL A 59 5.67 26.24 8.21
C VAL A 59 5.83 25.39 6.95
N ILE A 60 4.71 25.11 6.27
CA ILE A 60 4.67 24.50 4.95
C ILE A 60 4.05 25.50 3.99
N THR A 61 4.79 25.89 2.95
CA THR A 61 4.30 26.89 1.98
C THR A 61 3.10 26.34 1.21
N PRO A 62 2.11 27.19 0.84
CA PRO A 62 0.90 26.74 0.13
C PRO A 62 1.18 26.03 -1.22
N ARG A 63 2.32 26.31 -1.85
CA ARG A 63 2.74 25.65 -3.09
C ARG A 63 3.34 24.25 -2.90
N ASN A 64 3.53 23.83 -1.64
CA ASN A 64 4.10 22.51 -1.35
C ASN A 64 3.11 21.41 -1.73
N ARG A 65 3.61 20.30 -2.29
CA ARG A 65 2.81 19.11 -2.65
C ARG A 65 2.02 18.52 -1.48
N PHE A 66 2.35 18.89 -0.25
CA PHE A 66 1.63 18.49 0.95
C PHE A 66 0.12 18.78 0.83
N PHE A 67 -0.25 19.94 0.28
CA PHE A 67 -1.65 20.35 0.12
C PHE A 67 -2.38 19.61 -1.02
N GLN A 68 -1.66 18.83 -1.83
CA GLN A 68 -2.24 17.97 -2.88
C GLN A 68 -2.48 16.54 -2.38
N LEU A 69 -1.97 16.18 -1.19
CA LEU A 69 -2.10 14.84 -0.63
C LEU A 69 -3.55 14.37 -0.41
N PRO A 70 -4.53 15.21 -0.03
CA PRO A 70 -5.93 14.80 0.06
C PRO A 70 -6.48 14.29 -1.28
N GLU A 71 -6.15 14.94 -2.39
CA GLU A 71 -6.57 14.48 -3.72
C GLU A 71 -5.89 13.17 -4.10
N MET A 72 -4.60 13.04 -3.83
CA MET A 72 -3.87 11.78 -4.01
C MET A 72 -4.48 10.64 -3.20
N ALA A 73 -4.91 10.92 -1.96
CA ALA A 73 -5.57 9.93 -1.10
C ALA A 73 -6.92 9.48 -1.67
N ARG A 74 -7.73 10.42 -2.21
CA ARG A 74 -9.01 10.09 -2.88
C ARG A 74 -8.78 9.20 -4.10
N GLN A 75 -7.82 9.54 -4.96
CA GLN A 75 -7.49 8.74 -6.12
C GLN A 75 -6.95 7.35 -5.76
N ALA A 76 -6.12 7.26 -4.71
CA ALA A 76 -5.64 5.98 -4.20
C ALA A 76 -6.80 5.12 -3.66
N ARG A 77 -7.75 5.72 -2.94
CA ARG A 77 -8.96 5.04 -2.44
C ARG A 77 -9.80 4.47 -3.59
N LEU A 78 -10.06 5.27 -4.62
CA LEU A 78 -10.82 4.82 -5.79
C LEU A 78 -10.13 3.66 -6.50
N LYS A 79 -8.81 3.75 -6.73
CA LYS A 79 -8.05 2.64 -7.34
C LYS A 79 -8.09 1.36 -6.51
N LEU A 80 -7.99 1.47 -5.17
CA LEU A 80 -8.09 0.31 -4.28
C LEU A 80 -9.48 -0.30 -4.29
N GLN A 81 -10.53 0.52 -4.41
CA GLN A 81 -11.90 0.06 -4.53
C GLN A 81 -12.12 -0.65 -5.88
N GLU A 82 -11.69 -0.08 -6.98
CA GLU A 82 -11.74 -0.72 -8.31
C GLU A 82 -11.04 -2.08 -8.32
N ILE A 83 -9.88 -2.20 -7.65
CA ILE A 83 -9.15 -3.47 -7.53
C ILE A 83 -9.95 -4.49 -6.72
N ARG A 84 -10.60 -4.06 -5.62
CA ARG A 84 -11.42 -4.94 -4.78
C ARG A 84 -12.71 -5.40 -5.46
N GLU A 85 -13.29 -4.57 -6.31
CA GLU A 85 -14.52 -4.86 -7.08
C GLU A 85 -14.24 -5.68 -8.33
N ARG A 86 -12.97 -5.88 -8.73
CA ARG A 86 -12.62 -6.75 -9.83
C ARG A 86 -13.02 -8.18 -9.52
N GLU A 87 -13.73 -8.80 -10.45
CA GLU A 87 -13.95 -10.24 -10.42
C GLU A 87 -12.61 -10.99 -10.49
N ASN A 88 -12.50 -12.04 -9.69
CA ASN A 88 -11.32 -12.90 -9.71
C ASN A 88 -11.16 -13.54 -11.08
N ARG A 89 -9.95 -13.49 -11.62
CA ARG A 89 -9.60 -14.19 -12.84
C ARG A 89 -9.19 -15.61 -12.49
N GLU A 90 -9.72 -16.58 -13.23
CA GLU A 90 -9.37 -17.99 -13.09
C GLU A 90 -8.80 -18.53 -14.40
N LEU A 91 -7.80 -19.40 -14.27
CA LEU A 91 -7.22 -20.16 -15.37
C LEU A 91 -7.08 -21.62 -14.95
N LYS A 92 -7.77 -22.51 -15.63
CA LYS A 92 -7.61 -23.95 -15.44
C LYS A 92 -6.35 -24.44 -16.13
N PHE A 93 -5.59 -25.30 -15.44
CA PHE A 93 -4.43 -26.01 -15.98
C PHE A 93 -4.57 -27.49 -15.63
N GLU A 94 -3.72 -28.34 -16.22
CA GLU A 94 -3.72 -29.75 -15.92
C GLU A 94 -3.32 -30.00 -14.45
N GLY A 95 -4.28 -30.45 -13.62
CA GLY A 95 -4.10 -30.72 -12.19
C GLY A 95 -4.49 -29.59 -11.24
N GLY A 96 -5.20 -28.54 -11.74
CA GLY A 96 -5.70 -27.52 -10.84
C GLY A 96 -6.20 -26.23 -11.50
N THR A 97 -6.39 -25.22 -10.68
CA THR A 97 -6.84 -23.89 -11.08
C THR A 97 -5.93 -22.81 -10.51
N LEU A 98 -5.53 -21.87 -11.32
CA LEU A 98 -4.82 -20.66 -10.93
C LEU A 98 -5.84 -19.52 -10.79
N VAL A 99 -5.83 -18.83 -9.65
CA VAL A 99 -6.77 -17.76 -9.34
C VAL A 99 -6.02 -16.46 -9.02
N TRP A 100 -6.33 -15.38 -9.74
CA TRP A 100 -5.96 -14.02 -9.38
C TRP A 100 -7.03 -13.47 -8.43
N ASN A 101 -6.82 -13.65 -7.14
CA ASN A 101 -7.72 -13.15 -6.11
C ASN A 101 -7.38 -11.68 -5.81
N TYR A 102 -8.09 -10.78 -6.48
CA TYR A 102 -7.86 -9.34 -6.37
C TYR A 102 -8.29 -8.77 -5.02
N GLU A 103 -9.35 -9.32 -4.42
CA GLU A 103 -9.83 -8.91 -3.10
C GLU A 103 -8.78 -9.21 -2.01
N ALA A 104 -8.21 -10.41 -2.04
CA ALA A 104 -7.19 -10.83 -1.09
C ALA A 104 -5.77 -10.35 -1.44
N ASP A 105 -5.56 -9.76 -2.62
CA ASP A 105 -4.26 -9.42 -3.20
C ASP A 105 -3.33 -10.65 -3.23
N ARG A 106 -3.85 -11.77 -3.74
CA ARG A 106 -3.12 -13.05 -3.79
C ARG A 106 -3.25 -13.72 -5.15
N LEU A 107 -2.13 -14.28 -5.61
CA LEU A 107 -2.10 -15.29 -6.66
C LEU A 107 -2.18 -16.66 -5.99
N GLN A 108 -3.21 -17.43 -6.30
CA GLN A 108 -3.56 -18.67 -5.64
C GLN A 108 -3.51 -19.84 -6.62
N ILE A 109 -2.95 -20.96 -6.20
CA ILE A 109 -2.90 -22.21 -6.95
C ILE A 109 -3.71 -23.24 -6.16
N LEU A 110 -4.83 -23.66 -6.73
CA LEU A 110 -5.68 -24.72 -6.20
C LEU A 110 -5.36 -25.98 -6.99
N PHE A 111 -4.75 -26.96 -6.34
CA PHE A 111 -4.50 -28.26 -6.93
C PHE A 111 -5.69 -29.19 -6.72
N ASP A 112 -6.01 -30.01 -7.71
CA ASP A 112 -7.07 -31.02 -7.64
C ASP A 112 -6.71 -32.17 -6.68
N SER A 113 -5.40 -32.37 -6.45
CA SER A 113 -4.86 -33.34 -5.50
C SER A 113 -3.70 -32.74 -4.73
N ILE A 114 -3.35 -33.36 -3.60
CA ILE A 114 -2.22 -32.89 -2.77
C ILE A 114 -0.94 -33.03 -3.59
N PRO A 115 -0.21 -31.91 -3.84
CA PRO A 115 1.04 -31.98 -4.59
C PRO A 115 2.09 -32.78 -3.81
N ASP A 116 2.97 -33.45 -4.55
CA ASP A 116 4.07 -34.23 -3.98
C ASP A 116 5.09 -33.35 -3.23
N ASP A 117 5.99 -33.99 -2.51
CA ASP A 117 6.99 -33.31 -1.69
C ASP A 117 7.92 -32.42 -2.52
N GLN A 118 8.25 -32.85 -3.72
CA GLN A 118 9.12 -32.09 -4.62
C GLN A 118 8.43 -30.82 -5.10
N ARG A 119 7.18 -30.94 -5.54
CA ARG A 119 6.37 -29.79 -5.95
C ARG A 119 6.13 -28.82 -4.79
N ARG A 120 5.89 -29.34 -3.59
CA ARG A 120 5.75 -28.48 -2.39
C ARG A 120 7.02 -27.72 -2.04
N LYS A 121 8.19 -28.35 -2.17
CA LYS A 121 9.50 -27.69 -1.99
C LYS A 121 9.73 -26.63 -3.05
N GLU A 122 9.41 -26.91 -4.30
CA GLU A 122 9.52 -25.97 -5.40
C GLU A 122 8.61 -24.75 -5.19
N LEU A 123 7.34 -24.94 -4.86
CA LEU A 123 6.42 -23.85 -4.52
C LEU A 123 6.95 -22.95 -3.40
N LYS A 124 7.48 -23.56 -2.33
CA LYS A 124 8.08 -22.81 -1.21
C LYS A 124 9.31 -22.02 -1.66
N SER A 125 10.16 -22.57 -2.52
CA SER A 125 11.35 -21.88 -3.03
C SER A 125 10.98 -20.64 -3.86
N TYR A 126 9.83 -20.67 -4.54
CA TYR A 126 9.28 -19.53 -5.25
C TYR A 126 8.40 -18.61 -4.38
N GLY A 127 8.40 -18.81 -3.05
CA GLY A 127 7.72 -17.95 -2.09
C GLY A 127 6.22 -18.18 -1.95
N PHE A 128 5.67 -19.28 -2.48
CA PHE A 128 4.30 -19.67 -2.23
C PHE A 128 4.17 -20.31 -0.86
N LYS A 129 3.10 -19.98 -0.14
CA LYS A 129 2.75 -20.52 1.17
C LYS A 129 1.38 -21.17 1.11
N TRP A 130 1.20 -22.26 1.82
CA TRP A 130 -0.10 -22.90 1.97
C TRP A 130 -1.03 -22.04 2.83
N SER A 131 -2.25 -21.85 2.35
CA SER A 131 -3.32 -21.18 3.08
C SER A 131 -4.46 -22.15 3.37
N PRO A 132 -4.66 -22.57 4.64
CA PRO A 132 -5.78 -23.43 5.00
C PRO A 132 -7.15 -22.79 4.71
N ARG A 133 -7.23 -21.46 4.85
CA ARG A 133 -8.48 -20.71 4.63
C ARG A 133 -8.98 -20.83 3.19
N TYR A 134 -8.06 -20.74 2.23
CA TYR A 134 -8.37 -20.80 0.80
C TYR A 134 -8.11 -22.18 0.20
N GLN A 135 -7.55 -23.11 0.97
CA GLN A 135 -7.09 -24.42 0.50
C GLN A 135 -6.23 -24.31 -0.77
N ALA A 136 -5.36 -23.33 -0.78
CA ALA A 136 -4.54 -22.97 -1.93
C ALA A 136 -3.11 -22.60 -1.53
N TRP A 137 -2.18 -22.86 -2.42
CA TRP A 137 -0.84 -22.28 -2.35
C TRP A 137 -0.90 -20.86 -2.87
N GLN A 138 -0.47 -19.89 -2.06
CA GLN A 138 -0.63 -18.48 -2.42
C GLN A 138 0.63 -17.67 -2.19
N ARG A 139 0.75 -16.61 -2.98
CA ARG A 139 1.75 -15.56 -2.86
C ARG A 139 1.09 -14.20 -3.14
N GLN A 140 1.68 -13.10 -2.66
CA GLN A 140 1.18 -11.76 -2.99
C GLN A 140 1.11 -11.57 -4.51
N LEU A 141 0.03 -10.95 -4.99
CA LEU A 141 -0.24 -10.75 -6.41
C LEU A 141 0.69 -9.68 -6.98
N THR A 142 1.79 -10.12 -7.55
CA THR A 142 2.81 -9.29 -8.20
C THR A 142 3.19 -9.87 -9.54
N GLN A 143 3.83 -9.10 -10.41
CA GLN A 143 4.38 -9.62 -11.68
C GLN A 143 5.37 -10.76 -11.43
N ASN A 144 6.18 -10.65 -10.37
CA ASN A 144 7.11 -11.72 -10.00
C ASN A 144 6.38 -13.01 -9.57
N ALA A 145 5.20 -12.91 -8.96
CA ALA A 145 4.39 -14.09 -8.63
C ALA A 145 3.85 -14.76 -9.90
N VAL A 146 3.37 -13.96 -10.86
CA VAL A 146 2.92 -14.47 -12.16
C VAL A 146 4.07 -15.17 -12.91
N TYR A 147 5.26 -14.58 -12.88
CA TYR A 147 6.44 -15.17 -13.49
C TYR A 147 6.86 -16.49 -12.80
N ALA A 148 6.80 -16.51 -11.48
CA ALA A 148 7.09 -17.71 -10.69
C ALA A 148 6.12 -18.85 -11.01
N VAL A 149 4.83 -18.57 -11.09
CA VAL A 149 3.80 -19.57 -11.39
C VAL A 149 3.96 -20.14 -12.78
N LYS A 150 4.31 -19.32 -13.78
CA LYS A 150 4.65 -19.81 -15.14
C LYS A 150 5.71 -20.90 -15.11
N ARG A 151 6.76 -20.68 -14.34
CA ARG A 151 7.86 -21.64 -14.21
C ARG A 151 7.46 -22.89 -13.45
N VAL A 152 6.82 -22.74 -12.29
CA VAL A 152 6.43 -23.87 -11.45
C VAL A 152 5.40 -24.78 -12.15
N LEU A 153 4.45 -24.20 -12.88
CA LEU A 153 3.38 -24.94 -13.56
C LEU A 153 3.66 -25.22 -15.04
N ASN A 154 4.83 -24.80 -15.57
CA ASN A 154 5.20 -24.94 -16.99
C ASN A 154 4.16 -24.33 -17.96
N LEU A 155 3.50 -23.24 -17.57
CA LEU A 155 2.48 -22.58 -18.38
C LEU A 155 3.14 -21.57 -19.33
N GLN A 156 3.08 -21.83 -20.62
CA GLN A 156 3.71 -20.96 -21.63
C GLN A 156 2.87 -19.74 -21.98
N ASN A 157 1.55 -19.79 -21.80
CA ASN A 157 0.59 -18.75 -22.22
C ASN A 157 -0.18 -18.18 -21.02
N LEU A 158 0.47 -17.36 -20.21
CA LEU A 158 -0.16 -16.61 -19.13
C LEU A 158 -0.12 -15.11 -19.42
#